data_eb990ceb97c6291a60f652bc83fa44cf
#
_entry.id   eb990ceb97c6291a60f652bc83fa44cf
#
_cell.length_a   1.000
_cell.length_b   1.000
_cell.length_c   1.000
_cell.angle_alpha   90.00
_cell.angle_beta   90.00
_cell.angle_gamma   90.00
#
_symmetry.space_group_name_H-M   'P 1'
#
loop_
_entity.id
_entity.type
_entity.pdbx_description
1 polymer ?
#
loop_
_entity_poly.entity_id
_entity_poly.type
_entity_poly.pdbx_seq_one_letter_code
_entity_poly.pdbx_strand_id
1 'polypeptide(L)'
;EVPVYEPPAEIAAEIEAYGADKLKEALMDANKLEREENVAKVKAEIAEVFIEKYPDNAKDVAYITQKLVKKIVRRTISVDKIRPDGRQLDEVRPVTCEVGLLARPHGSALFTRGQTQILNVLALAPLREAQILDGLGVEDTKRYIHHYNSPPYSVGETKPMRSPGRREIGHGALAERALLPVIPSEDEFPYAIRLVSETLESNGSSSMGSVCASTLSLMDAGVPIKAPVAGVAMGLVKDGEYFTILTDIQGLEDALGDMDFKVAGTDKGLSLIHISEPTRRR
;
A
#
# COMPACT_ATOMS: atom_id res chain seq x y z
N GLU A 1 10.00 27.49 -20.66
CA GLU A 1 8.84 26.75 -20.12
C GLU A 1 8.39 25.72 -21.16
N VAL A 2 8.19 24.50 -20.71
CA VAL A 2 7.67 23.45 -21.59
C VAL A 2 6.15 23.61 -21.63
N PRO A 3 5.50 23.75 -22.81
CA PRO A 3 4.06 23.87 -22.89
C PRO A 3 3.41 22.59 -22.35
N VAL A 4 2.54 22.72 -21.34
CA VAL A 4 1.74 21.63 -20.82
C VAL A 4 0.48 21.54 -21.67
N TYR A 5 0.24 20.38 -22.25
CA TYR A 5 -1.00 20.14 -22.98
C TYR A 5 -2.19 20.16 -22.03
N GLU A 6 -3.18 20.99 -22.34
CA GLU A 6 -4.47 21.02 -21.67
C GLU A 6 -5.58 20.59 -22.63
N PRO A 7 -6.43 19.64 -22.26
CA PRO A 7 -7.55 19.24 -23.09
C PRO A 7 -8.56 20.39 -23.22
N PRO A 8 -9.42 20.38 -24.27
CA PRO A 8 -10.40 21.43 -24.48
C PRO A 8 -11.35 21.61 -23.26
N ALA A 9 -11.45 22.85 -22.78
CA ALA A 9 -12.23 23.19 -21.60
C ALA A 9 -13.74 22.90 -21.78
N GLU A 10 -14.23 23.02 -23.01
CA GLU A 10 -15.63 22.73 -23.36
C GLU A 10 -15.98 21.25 -23.13
N ILE A 11 -15.11 20.34 -23.63
CA ILE A 11 -15.28 18.90 -23.42
C ILE A 11 -15.21 18.56 -21.92
N ALA A 12 -14.31 19.20 -21.19
CA ALA A 12 -14.18 18.99 -19.76
C ALA A 12 -15.44 19.41 -18.99
N ALA A 13 -16.04 20.55 -19.32
CA ALA A 13 -17.26 21.04 -18.69
C ALA A 13 -18.46 20.12 -18.98
N GLU A 14 -18.60 19.64 -20.21
CA GLU A 14 -19.66 18.72 -20.57
C GLU A 14 -19.55 17.36 -19.89
N ILE A 15 -18.35 16.78 -19.82
CA ILE A 15 -18.09 15.51 -19.12
C ILE A 15 -18.36 15.69 -17.61
N GLU A 16 -17.94 16.81 -17.01
CA GLU A 16 -18.21 17.10 -15.60
C GLU A 16 -19.73 17.19 -15.35
N ALA A 17 -20.46 17.93 -16.18
CA ALA A 17 -21.92 18.07 -16.05
C ALA A 17 -22.68 16.74 -16.22
N TYR A 18 -22.18 15.85 -17.09
CA TYR A 18 -22.83 14.56 -17.36
C TYR A 18 -22.49 13.50 -16.31
N GLY A 19 -21.23 13.44 -15.88
CA GLY A 19 -20.70 12.29 -15.16
C GLY A 19 -20.37 12.51 -13.68
N ALA A 20 -20.36 13.76 -13.18
CA ALA A 20 -19.89 14.04 -11.82
C ALA A 20 -20.71 13.32 -10.74
N ASP A 21 -22.03 13.40 -10.79
CA ASP A 21 -22.90 12.79 -9.78
C ASP A 21 -22.86 11.25 -9.86
N LYS A 22 -22.86 10.70 -11.07
CA LYS A 22 -22.75 9.25 -11.29
C LYS A 22 -21.44 8.69 -10.77
N LEU A 23 -20.32 9.39 -11.04
CA LEU A 23 -19.01 9.01 -10.53
C LEU A 23 -18.93 9.16 -9.01
N LYS A 24 -19.55 10.20 -8.43
CA LYS A 24 -19.57 10.39 -6.98
C LYS A 24 -20.31 9.24 -6.30
N GLU A 25 -21.45 8.82 -6.82
CA GLU A 25 -22.22 7.68 -6.31
C GLU A 25 -21.41 6.37 -6.42
N ALA A 26 -20.85 6.09 -7.61
CA ALA A 26 -20.05 4.90 -7.86
C ALA A 26 -18.79 4.78 -7.00
N LEU A 27 -18.21 5.91 -6.56
CA LEU A 27 -17.00 5.98 -5.74
C LEU A 27 -17.25 5.74 -4.25
N MET A 28 -18.50 5.82 -3.77
CA MET A 28 -18.86 5.72 -2.34
C MET A 28 -19.27 4.31 -1.93
N ASP A 29 -18.78 3.29 -2.59
CA ASP A 29 -19.01 1.90 -2.22
C ASP A 29 -17.88 1.41 -1.30
N ALA A 30 -18.25 0.80 -0.16
CA ALA A 30 -17.30 0.27 0.81
C ALA A 30 -16.53 -0.94 0.27
N ASN A 31 -17.16 -1.74 -0.60
CA ASN A 31 -16.52 -2.88 -1.24
C ASN A 31 -15.64 -2.42 -2.41
N LYS A 32 -14.34 -2.73 -2.34
CA LYS A 32 -13.37 -2.35 -3.38
C LYS A 32 -13.77 -2.86 -4.76
N LEU A 33 -14.14 -4.14 -4.89
CA LEU A 33 -14.43 -4.75 -6.20
C LEU A 33 -15.69 -4.16 -6.82
N GLU A 34 -16.75 -3.98 -6.04
CA GLU A 34 -18.00 -3.36 -6.48
C GLU A 34 -17.77 -1.89 -6.86
N ARG A 35 -17.02 -1.15 -6.05
CA ARG A 35 -16.63 0.22 -6.37
C ARG A 35 -15.85 0.32 -7.68
N GLU A 36 -14.84 -0.52 -7.88
CA GLU A 36 -14.04 -0.53 -9.12
C GLU A 36 -14.90 -0.88 -10.35
N GLU A 37 -15.80 -1.86 -10.22
CA GLU A 37 -16.74 -2.25 -11.28
C GLU A 37 -17.73 -1.12 -11.60
N ASN A 38 -18.34 -0.50 -10.59
CA ASN A 38 -19.28 0.60 -10.76
C ASN A 38 -18.61 1.82 -11.40
N VAL A 39 -17.41 2.18 -10.96
CA VAL A 39 -16.62 3.26 -11.57
C VAL A 39 -16.25 2.92 -13.02
N ALA A 40 -15.89 1.67 -13.31
CA ALA A 40 -15.59 1.24 -14.68
C ALA A 40 -16.80 1.33 -15.59
N LYS A 41 -18.00 0.95 -15.12
CA LYS A 41 -19.28 1.10 -15.86
C LYS A 41 -19.56 2.56 -16.21
N VAL A 42 -19.45 3.47 -15.25
CA VAL A 42 -19.68 4.90 -15.49
C VAL A 42 -18.63 5.49 -16.44
N LYS A 43 -17.37 5.10 -16.32
CA LYS A 43 -16.32 5.52 -17.27
C LYS A 43 -16.58 5.03 -18.69
N ALA A 44 -17.07 3.80 -18.85
CA ALA A 44 -17.43 3.25 -20.15
C ALA A 44 -18.62 4.00 -20.78
N GLU A 45 -19.65 4.31 -19.98
CA GLU A 45 -20.80 5.12 -20.42
C GLU A 45 -20.37 6.52 -20.87
N ILE A 46 -19.50 7.20 -20.10
CA ILE A 46 -18.93 8.50 -20.50
C ILE A 46 -18.15 8.37 -21.80
N ALA A 47 -17.32 7.32 -21.94
CA ALA A 47 -16.54 7.10 -23.14
C ALA A 47 -17.42 6.86 -24.37
N GLU A 48 -18.48 6.05 -24.26
CA GLU A 48 -19.42 5.78 -25.33
C GLU A 48 -20.07 7.07 -25.84
N VAL A 49 -20.65 7.87 -24.95
CA VAL A 49 -21.35 9.12 -25.29
C VAL A 49 -20.40 10.17 -25.89
N PHE A 50 -19.25 10.37 -25.29
CA PHE A 50 -18.37 11.49 -25.67
C PHE A 50 -17.37 11.16 -26.77
N ILE A 51 -17.02 9.89 -27.01
CA ILE A 51 -16.22 9.50 -28.17
C ILE A 51 -17.07 9.56 -29.44
N GLU A 52 -18.36 9.21 -29.37
CA GLU A 52 -19.28 9.41 -30.50
C GLU A 52 -19.40 10.90 -30.86
N LYS A 53 -19.50 11.78 -29.85
CA LYS A 53 -19.62 13.25 -30.05
C LYS A 53 -18.28 13.89 -30.48
N TYR A 54 -17.15 13.40 -29.98
CA TYR A 54 -15.80 13.95 -30.21
C TYR A 54 -14.82 12.86 -30.65
N PRO A 55 -14.95 12.29 -31.85
CA PRO A 55 -14.18 11.14 -32.31
C PRO A 55 -12.65 11.40 -32.36
N ASP A 56 -12.24 12.63 -32.63
CA ASP A 56 -10.83 13.02 -32.69
C ASP A 56 -10.18 13.21 -31.30
N ASN A 57 -11.02 13.30 -30.25
CA ASN A 57 -10.58 13.59 -28.88
C ASN A 57 -10.73 12.41 -27.91
N ALA A 58 -10.77 11.17 -28.39
CA ALA A 58 -10.97 9.98 -27.54
C ALA A 58 -9.96 9.88 -26.37
N LYS A 59 -8.70 10.29 -26.59
CA LYS A 59 -7.67 10.33 -25.54
C LYS A 59 -7.96 11.41 -24.50
N ASP A 60 -8.50 12.55 -24.93
CA ASP A 60 -8.85 13.64 -24.03
C ASP A 60 -10.04 13.26 -23.16
N VAL A 61 -11.05 12.60 -23.71
CA VAL A 61 -12.21 12.09 -22.96
C VAL A 61 -11.75 11.18 -21.83
N ALA A 62 -10.88 10.22 -22.12
CA ALA A 62 -10.32 9.32 -21.09
C ALA A 62 -9.52 10.08 -20.03
N TYR A 63 -8.68 11.01 -20.43
CA TYR A 63 -7.86 11.82 -19.53
C TYR A 63 -8.70 12.75 -18.64
N ILE A 64 -9.71 13.43 -19.21
CA ILE A 64 -10.64 14.29 -18.48
C ILE A 64 -11.44 13.47 -17.46
N THR A 65 -11.97 12.32 -17.89
CA THR A 65 -12.72 11.42 -16.99
C THR A 65 -11.84 10.98 -15.80
N GLN A 66 -10.58 10.64 -16.04
CA GLN A 66 -9.67 10.28 -14.96
C GLN A 66 -9.35 11.46 -14.03
N LYS A 67 -9.17 12.68 -14.58
CA LYS A 67 -9.03 13.91 -13.78
C LYS A 67 -10.27 14.20 -12.95
N LEU A 68 -11.45 13.97 -13.50
CA LEU A 68 -12.73 14.18 -12.81
C LEU A 68 -12.85 13.22 -11.61
N VAL A 69 -12.54 11.94 -11.78
CA VAL A 69 -12.48 10.97 -10.67
C VAL A 69 -11.55 11.46 -9.57
N LYS A 70 -10.34 11.88 -9.94
CA LYS A 70 -9.37 12.42 -8.97
C LYS A 70 -9.93 13.64 -8.23
N LYS A 71 -10.54 14.59 -8.94
CA LYS A 71 -11.16 15.80 -8.39
C LYS A 71 -12.25 15.46 -7.37
N ILE A 72 -13.15 14.53 -7.73
CA ILE A 72 -14.27 14.12 -6.87
C ILE A 72 -13.73 13.49 -5.59
N VAL A 73 -12.86 12.46 -5.67
CA VAL A 73 -12.33 11.76 -4.49
C VAL A 73 -11.60 12.74 -3.56
N ARG A 74 -10.72 13.57 -4.11
CA ARG A 74 -9.97 14.55 -3.31
C ARG A 74 -10.88 15.54 -2.60
N ARG A 75 -11.87 16.09 -3.30
CA ARG A 75 -12.83 17.03 -2.73
C ARG A 75 -13.69 16.37 -1.64
N THR A 76 -14.18 15.15 -1.87
CA THR A 76 -14.97 14.40 -0.89
C THR A 76 -14.17 14.15 0.39
N ILE A 77 -12.89 13.79 0.28
CA ILE A 77 -12.01 13.60 1.44
C ILE A 77 -11.64 14.93 2.10
N SER A 78 -11.23 15.93 1.34
CA SER A 78 -10.66 17.16 1.90
C SER A 78 -11.72 18.15 2.41
N VAL A 79 -12.86 18.25 1.74
CA VAL A 79 -13.94 19.20 2.05
C VAL A 79 -15.05 18.53 2.82
N ASP A 80 -15.62 17.46 2.26
CA ASP A 80 -16.79 16.77 2.86
C ASP A 80 -16.38 15.89 4.06
N LYS A 81 -15.07 15.58 4.21
CA LYS A 81 -14.49 14.72 5.26
C LYS A 81 -15.04 13.29 5.23
N ILE A 82 -15.40 12.80 4.05
CA ILE A 82 -15.95 11.47 3.82
C ILE A 82 -14.92 10.62 3.06
N ARG A 83 -14.60 9.44 3.61
CA ARG A 83 -13.75 8.45 2.96
C ARG A 83 -14.57 7.55 2.05
N PRO A 84 -13.98 7.01 0.96
CA PRO A 84 -14.70 6.14 0.01
C PRO A 84 -15.30 4.87 0.62
N ASP A 85 -14.74 4.39 1.73
CA ASP A 85 -15.20 3.21 2.46
C ASP A 85 -16.05 3.54 3.70
N GLY A 86 -16.38 4.82 3.91
CA GLY A 86 -17.25 5.29 4.99
C GLY A 86 -16.61 5.39 6.37
N ARG A 87 -15.30 5.03 6.52
CA ARG A 87 -14.58 5.16 7.80
C ARG A 87 -14.39 6.62 8.20
N GLN A 88 -14.18 6.84 9.50
CA GLN A 88 -13.69 8.10 10.02
C GLN A 88 -12.23 8.35 9.58
N LEU A 89 -11.77 9.62 9.65
CA LEU A 89 -10.45 9.99 9.14
C LEU A 89 -9.29 9.31 9.90
N ASP A 90 -9.47 9.04 11.17
CA ASP A 90 -8.53 8.41 12.11
C ASP A 90 -8.80 6.92 12.37
N GLU A 91 -9.80 6.36 11.70
CA GLU A 91 -10.21 4.97 11.88
C GLU A 91 -9.31 3.99 11.13
N VAL A 92 -8.85 2.96 11.84
CA VAL A 92 -8.12 1.82 11.28
C VAL A 92 -9.10 0.74 10.86
N ARG A 93 -8.85 0.09 9.73
CA ARG A 93 -9.64 -1.07 9.27
C ARG A 93 -9.61 -2.20 10.31
N PRO A 94 -10.64 -3.06 10.36
CA PRO A 94 -10.64 -4.23 11.23
C PRO A 94 -9.38 -5.07 11.07
N VAL A 95 -8.75 -5.43 12.20
CA VAL A 95 -7.52 -6.21 12.24
C VAL A 95 -7.80 -7.58 12.85
N THR A 96 -7.34 -8.64 12.18
CA THR A 96 -7.29 -10.01 12.69
C THR A 96 -5.89 -10.57 12.54
N CYS A 97 -5.49 -11.41 13.52
CA CYS A 97 -4.17 -12.01 13.57
C CYS A 97 -4.28 -13.48 13.92
N GLU A 98 -3.58 -14.33 13.18
CA GLU A 98 -3.45 -15.76 13.44
C GLU A 98 -1.97 -16.12 13.44
N VAL A 99 -1.55 -17.03 14.34
CA VAL A 99 -0.18 -17.50 14.46
C VAL A 99 -0.14 -19.03 14.46
N GLY A 100 1.05 -19.60 14.19
CA GLY A 100 1.21 -21.05 14.21
C GLY A 100 0.48 -21.78 13.07
N LEU A 101 0.20 -21.10 11.94
CA LEU A 101 -0.57 -21.65 10.83
C LEU A 101 0.11 -22.81 10.11
N LEU A 102 1.42 -22.75 10.00
CA LEU A 102 2.21 -23.72 9.25
C LEU A 102 3.02 -24.58 10.21
N ALA A 103 2.90 -25.88 10.10
CA ALA A 103 3.49 -26.84 11.04
C ALA A 103 5.04 -26.99 10.91
N ARG A 104 5.64 -26.58 9.81
CA ARG A 104 7.04 -26.85 9.51
C ARG A 104 8.00 -25.68 9.75
N PRO A 105 7.67 -24.42 9.40
CA PRO A 105 8.55 -23.29 9.70
C PRO A 105 8.64 -23.07 11.20
N HIS A 106 9.62 -22.29 11.62
CA HIS A 106 9.86 -22.00 13.03
C HIS A 106 8.85 -21.02 13.61
N GLY A 107 8.27 -20.15 12.75
CA GLY A 107 7.15 -19.27 13.08
C GLY A 107 6.36 -18.92 11.82
N SER A 108 5.07 -18.67 11.99
CA SER A 108 4.20 -18.24 10.91
C SER A 108 3.04 -17.41 11.44
N ALA A 109 2.65 -16.38 10.69
CA ALA A 109 1.54 -15.53 11.04
C ALA A 109 0.75 -15.09 9.82
N LEU A 110 -0.55 -14.98 9.99
CA LEU A 110 -1.46 -14.33 9.05
C LEU A 110 -1.96 -13.04 9.70
N PHE A 111 -1.63 -11.92 9.08
CA PHE A 111 -2.11 -10.60 9.47
C PHE A 111 -3.09 -10.11 8.42
N THR A 112 -4.29 -9.78 8.86
CA THR A 112 -5.34 -9.23 7.99
C THR A 112 -5.78 -7.87 8.52
N ARG A 113 -5.80 -6.86 7.65
CA ARG A 113 -6.32 -5.53 7.94
C ARG A 113 -7.27 -5.12 6.82
N GLY A 114 -8.58 -5.28 7.06
CA GLY A 114 -9.58 -5.16 6.01
C GLY A 114 -9.25 -6.08 4.81
N GLN A 115 -9.07 -5.51 3.65
CA GLN A 115 -8.72 -6.20 2.40
C GLN A 115 -7.19 -6.24 2.13
N THR A 116 -6.37 -6.15 3.16
CA THR A 116 -4.92 -6.36 3.06
C THR A 116 -4.53 -7.54 3.93
N GLN A 117 -4.03 -8.60 3.33
CA GLN A 117 -3.69 -9.85 4.00
C GLN A 117 -2.26 -10.27 3.69
N ILE A 118 -1.47 -10.52 4.74
CA ILE A 118 -0.06 -10.91 4.66
C ILE A 118 0.16 -12.21 5.42
N LEU A 119 0.63 -13.22 4.71
CA LEU A 119 1.19 -14.43 5.31
C LEU A 119 2.69 -14.22 5.51
N ASN A 120 3.15 -14.27 6.74
CA ASN A 120 4.57 -14.21 7.04
C ASN A 120 5.08 -15.55 7.57
N VAL A 121 6.24 -15.94 7.09
CA VAL A 121 6.89 -17.20 7.45
C VAL A 121 8.31 -16.91 7.92
N LEU A 122 8.69 -17.50 9.05
CA LEU A 122 10.00 -17.35 9.66
C LEU A 122 10.77 -18.68 9.65
N ALA A 123 12.02 -18.61 9.22
CA ALA A 123 12.98 -19.69 9.31
C ALA A 123 14.20 -19.25 10.12
N LEU A 124 14.63 -20.10 11.02
CA LEU A 124 15.88 -19.98 11.79
C LEU A 124 16.92 -20.93 11.24
N ALA A 125 18.17 -20.51 11.19
CA ALA A 125 19.29 -21.32 10.72
C ALA A 125 20.56 -21.02 11.56
N PRO A 126 21.59 -21.89 11.55
CA PRO A 126 22.88 -21.58 12.12
C PRO A 126 23.50 -20.32 11.48
N LEU A 127 24.32 -19.60 12.18
CA LEU A 127 24.97 -18.35 11.71
C LEU A 127 25.75 -18.51 10.39
N ARG A 128 26.30 -19.68 10.12
CA ARG A 128 26.97 -19.98 8.83
C ARG A 128 26.07 -19.88 7.61
N GLU A 129 24.74 -19.89 7.80
CA GLU A 129 23.74 -19.73 6.74
C GLU A 129 23.33 -18.26 6.58
N ALA A 130 24.01 -17.33 7.27
CA ALA A 130 23.81 -15.90 7.05
C ALA A 130 24.16 -15.53 5.60
N GLN A 131 23.46 -14.54 5.06
CA GLN A 131 23.73 -14.07 3.71
C GLN A 131 25.11 -13.43 3.63
N ILE A 132 25.95 -13.90 2.70
CA ILE A 132 27.23 -13.27 2.38
C ILE A 132 26.96 -12.04 1.53
N LEU A 133 27.54 -10.91 1.91
CA LEU A 133 27.46 -9.65 1.19
C LEU A 133 28.75 -9.45 0.40
N ASP A 134 28.73 -9.80 -0.89
CA ASP A 134 29.86 -9.62 -1.81
C ASP A 134 29.77 -8.25 -2.47
N GLY A 135 30.15 -7.21 -1.77
CA GLY A 135 30.05 -5.82 -2.20
C GLY A 135 31.17 -4.95 -1.66
N LEU A 136 31.11 -3.63 -1.97
CA LEU A 136 32.09 -2.64 -1.46
C LEU A 136 31.72 -2.10 -0.06
N GLY A 137 30.70 -2.64 0.59
CA GLY A 137 30.28 -2.28 1.94
C GLY A 137 31.24 -2.78 3.01
N VAL A 138 31.06 -2.30 4.24
CA VAL A 138 31.84 -2.71 5.41
C VAL A 138 31.33 -4.03 6.00
N GLU A 139 30.04 -4.34 5.78
CA GLU A 139 29.43 -5.55 6.30
C GLU A 139 29.64 -6.72 5.32
N ASP A 140 30.22 -7.80 5.80
CA ASP A 140 30.50 -9.02 5.03
C ASP A 140 29.35 -10.03 5.08
N THR A 141 28.49 -9.94 6.10
CA THR A 141 27.39 -10.87 6.32
C THR A 141 26.15 -10.18 6.84
N LYS A 142 25.00 -10.77 6.52
CA LYS A 142 23.69 -10.32 6.99
C LYS A 142 22.92 -11.50 7.57
N ARG A 143 22.74 -11.53 8.90
CA ARG A 143 22.04 -12.61 9.59
C ARG A 143 20.52 -12.42 9.70
N TYR A 144 20.05 -11.17 9.66
CA TYR A 144 18.62 -10.83 9.64
C TYR A 144 18.20 -10.42 8.22
N ILE A 145 17.31 -11.20 7.62
CA ILE A 145 16.91 -11.10 6.23
C ILE A 145 15.39 -11.02 6.17
N HIS A 146 14.88 -10.06 5.44
CA HIS A 146 13.45 -9.92 5.20
C HIS A 146 13.16 -9.88 3.70
N HIS A 147 12.40 -10.86 3.18
CA HIS A 147 11.92 -10.90 1.82
C HIS A 147 10.43 -10.55 1.77
N TYR A 148 10.04 -9.86 0.72
CA TYR A 148 8.66 -9.47 0.48
C TYR A 148 8.27 -9.82 -0.94
N ASN A 149 7.14 -10.49 -1.10
CA ASN A 149 6.54 -10.86 -2.37
C ASN A 149 5.13 -10.27 -2.50
N SER A 150 4.86 -9.69 -3.69
CA SER A 150 3.55 -9.16 -4.03
C SER A 150 3.14 -9.70 -5.40
N PRO A 151 2.65 -10.94 -5.45
CA PRO A 151 2.21 -11.56 -6.71
C PRO A 151 1.07 -10.77 -7.35
N PRO A 152 0.89 -10.83 -8.68
CA PRO A 152 -0.16 -10.10 -9.39
C PRO A 152 -1.57 -10.35 -8.83
N TYR A 153 -1.85 -11.58 -8.39
CA TYR A 153 -3.14 -11.92 -7.82
C TYR A 153 -3.48 -11.15 -6.54
N SER A 154 -2.47 -10.66 -5.81
CA SER A 154 -2.70 -9.88 -4.58
C SER A 154 -3.44 -8.56 -4.81
N VAL A 155 -3.42 -8.06 -6.04
CA VAL A 155 -4.16 -6.87 -6.47
C VAL A 155 -5.24 -7.18 -7.50
N GLY A 156 -5.57 -8.47 -7.70
CA GLY A 156 -6.60 -8.92 -8.64
C GLY A 156 -6.15 -8.94 -10.10
N GLU A 157 -4.85 -8.89 -10.38
CA GLU A 157 -4.31 -8.91 -11.75
C GLU A 157 -3.91 -10.32 -12.20
N THR A 158 -4.17 -10.59 -13.48
CA THR A 158 -3.73 -11.83 -14.16
C THR A 158 -2.47 -11.54 -14.98
N LYS A 159 -1.30 -11.74 -14.39
CA LYS A 159 0.00 -11.54 -15.03
C LYS A 159 0.94 -12.70 -14.75
N PRO A 160 1.94 -12.97 -15.60
CA PRO A 160 2.99 -13.95 -15.30
C PRO A 160 3.72 -13.59 -13.99
N MET A 161 3.93 -14.57 -13.13
CA MET A 161 4.76 -14.40 -11.94
C MET A 161 6.23 -14.28 -12.36
N ARG A 162 6.88 -13.22 -11.91
CA ARG A 162 8.29 -12.92 -12.18
C ARG A 162 9.06 -12.76 -10.88
N SER A 163 10.38 -12.65 -10.99
CA SER A 163 11.24 -12.29 -9.85
C SER A 163 10.81 -10.94 -9.26
N PRO A 164 11.02 -10.73 -7.94
CA PRO A 164 10.70 -9.48 -7.28
C PRO A 164 11.33 -8.27 -8.00
N GLY A 165 10.52 -7.26 -8.24
CA GLY A 165 10.96 -6.00 -8.82
C GLY A 165 11.47 -5.03 -7.75
N ARG A 166 11.81 -3.80 -8.15
CA ARG A 166 12.31 -2.76 -7.23
C ARG A 166 11.29 -2.39 -6.15
N ARG A 167 10.00 -2.46 -6.46
CA ARG A 167 8.93 -2.18 -5.50
C ARG A 167 8.93 -3.21 -4.37
N GLU A 168 8.99 -4.48 -4.70
CA GLU A 168 9.01 -5.57 -3.73
C GLU A 168 10.27 -5.50 -2.86
N ILE A 169 11.42 -5.24 -3.47
CA ILE A 169 12.69 -5.04 -2.73
C ILE A 169 12.59 -3.86 -1.77
N GLY A 170 12.03 -2.73 -2.21
CA GLY A 170 11.82 -1.54 -1.37
C GLY A 170 10.86 -1.80 -0.20
N HIS A 171 9.75 -2.51 -0.44
CA HIS A 171 8.79 -2.89 0.61
C HIS A 171 9.42 -3.84 1.64
N GLY A 172 10.20 -4.82 1.18
CA GLY A 172 10.95 -5.71 2.06
C GLY A 172 11.96 -4.94 2.93
N ALA A 173 12.70 -4.01 2.33
CA ALA A 173 13.66 -3.17 3.05
C ALA A 173 13.00 -2.26 4.10
N LEU A 174 11.78 -1.76 3.86
CA LEU A 174 11.02 -1.00 4.86
C LEU A 174 10.66 -1.87 6.06
N ALA A 175 10.12 -3.06 5.82
CA ALA A 175 9.76 -3.99 6.88
C ALA A 175 11.00 -4.45 7.68
N GLU A 176 12.10 -4.74 6.99
CA GLU A 176 13.37 -5.09 7.62
C GLU A 176 13.88 -4.00 8.55
N ARG A 177 13.94 -2.76 8.07
CA ARG A 177 14.41 -1.61 8.86
C ARG A 177 13.52 -1.31 10.06
N ALA A 178 12.22 -1.50 9.91
CA ALA A 178 11.26 -1.29 10.99
C ALA A 178 11.51 -2.22 12.18
N LEU A 179 11.95 -3.45 11.92
CA LEU A 179 12.17 -4.49 12.94
C LEU A 179 13.62 -4.57 13.43
N LEU A 180 14.58 -4.12 12.65
CA LEU A 180 16.01 -4.21 12.97
C LEU A 180 16.37 -3.73 14.39
N PRO A 181 15.81 -2.61 14.91
CA PRO A 181 16.12 -2.14 16.27
C PRO A 181 15.67 -3.07 17.39
N VAL A 182 14.70 -3.95 17.13
CA VAL A 182 14.14 -4.87 18.13
C VAL A 182 14.66 -6.30 17.99
N ILE A 183 15.38 -6.61 16.92
CA ILE A 183 16.04 -7.93 16.76
C ILE A 183 17.12 -8.08 17.85
N PRO A 184 17.16 -9.23 18.55
CA PRO A 184 18.20 -9.50 19.56
C PRO A 184 19.59 -9.53 18.92
N SER A 185 20.63 -9.26 19.71
CA SER A 185 22.03 -9.39 19.28
C SER A 185 22.37 -10.84 18.95
N GLU A 186 23.53 -11.06 18.31
CA GLU A 186 24.04 -12.39 18.00
C GLU A 186 24.38 -13.19 19.27
N ASP A 187 24.89 -12.50 20.27
CA ASP A 187 25.20 -13.11 21.57
C ASP A 187 23.97 -13.57 22.34
N GLU A 188 22.84 -12.82 22.20
CA GLU A 188 21.59 -13.15 22.87
C GLU A 188 20.80 -14.23 22.11
N PHE A 189 20.91 -14.25 20.78
CA PHE A 189 20.19 -15.19 19.93
C PHE A 189 21.04 -15.59 18.71
N PRO A 190 21.87 -16.65 18.81
CA PRO A 190 22.91 -17.01 17.83
C PRO A 190 22.36 -17.76 16.62
N TYR A 191 21.34 -17.19 15.95
CA TYR A 191 20.72 -17.74 14.74
C TYR A 191 20.64 -16.70 13.63
N ALA A 192 20.79 -17.17 12.39
CA ALA A 192 20.35 -16.43 11.24
C ALA A 192 18.81 -16.46 11.18
N ILE A 193 18.18 -15.31 10.91
CA ILE A 193 16.73 -15.12 10.90
C ILE A 193 16.31 -14.72 9.49
N ARG A 194 15.45 -15.50 8.86
CA ARG A 194 14.87 -15.17 7.57
C ARG A 194 13.35 -15.08 7.67
N LEU A 195 12.82 -13.91 7.37
CA LEU A 195 11.39 -13.66 7.23
C LEU A 195 11.01 -13.57 5.75
N VAL A 196 9.88 -14.14 5.39
CA VAL A 196 9.29 -14.02 4.06
C VAL A 196 7.84 -13.59 4.23
N SER A 197 7.53 -12.41 3.70
CA SER A 197 6.14 -11.89 3.65
C SER A 197 5.54 -12.14 2.29
N GLU A 198 4.49 -12.93 2.24
CA GLU A 198 3.68 -13.18 1.05
C GLU A 198 2.41 -12.35 1.12
N THR A 199 2.24 -11.43 0.18
CA THR A 199 1.01 -10.63 0.09
C THR A 199 -0.07 -11.45 -0.60
N LEU A 200 -1.09 -11.87 0.15
CA LEU A 200 -2.21 -12.66 -0.38
C LEU A 200 -3.27 -11.74 -0.99
N GLU A 201 -3.54 -10.60 -0.35
CA GLU A 201 -4.44 -9.57 -0.84
C GLU A 201 -3.92 -8.18 -0.43
N SER A 202 -4.11 -7.16 -1.28
CA SER A 202 -3.65 -5.80 -1.01
C SER A 202 -4.68 -4.75 -1.42
N ASN A 203 -5.07 -3.94 -0.44
CA ASN A 203 -5.79 -2.68 -0.63
C ASN A 203 -5.12 -1.56 0.18
N GLY A 204 -3.86 -1.28 -0.15
CA GLY A 204 -3.03 -0.25 0.51
C GLY A 204 -2.22 -0.77 1.69
N SER A 205 -1.01 -0.26 1.78
CA SER A 205 -0.03 -0.47 2.85
C SER A 205 0.28 -1.93 3.24
N SER A 206 0.56 -2.75 2.25
CA SER A 206 1.04 -4.13 2.48
C SER A 206 2.41 -4.17 3.16
N SER A 207 3.29 -3.17 2.97
CA SER A 207 4.57 -3.09 3.66
C SER A 207 4.41 -2.96 5.19
N MET A 208 3.46 -2.15 5.65
CA MET A 208 3.17 -2.03 7.08
C MET A 208 2.42 -3.26 7.61
N GLY A 209 1.59 -3.90 6.79
CA GLY A 209 1.05 -5.24 7.08
C GLY A 209 2.17 -6.28 7.27
N SER A 210 3.24 -6.21 6.45
CA SER A 210 4.41 -7.09 6.59
C SER A 210 5.17 -6.85 7.90
N VAL A 211 5.28 -5.61 8.38
CA VAL A 211 5.86 -5.30 9.71
C VAL A 211 5.07 -5.99 10.81
N CYS A 212 3.74 -5.86 10.80
CA CYS A 212 2.87 -6.46 11.80
C CYS A 212 2.94 -8.01 11.76
N ALA A 213 2.83 -8.60 10.55
CA ALA A 213 2.91 -10.04 10.37
C ALA A 213 4.28 -10.61 10.80
N SER A 214 5.36 -9.88 10.51
CA SER A 214 6.72 -10.28 10.88
C SER A 214 6.94 -10.25 12.39
N THR A 215 6.41 -9.23 13.08
CA THR A 215 6.41 -9.20 14.56
C THR A 215 5.74 -10.44 15.14
N LEU A 216 4.56 -10.80 14.62
CA LEU A 216 3.82 -11.98 15.07
C LEU A 216 4.61 -13.28 14.81
N SER A 217 5.22 -13.43 13.62
CA SER A 217 6.03 -14.62 13.30
C SER A 217 7.29 -14.72 14.15
N LEU A 218 7.93 -13.60 14.47
CA LEU A 218 9.09 -13.56 15.39
C LEU A 218 8.68 -14.03 16.79
N MET A 219 7.56 -13.56 17.29
CA MET A 219 7.04 -13.95 18.60
C MET A 219 6.57 -15.42 18.62
N ASP A 220 5.90 -15.88 17.55
CA ASP A 220 5.49 -17.28 17.38
C ASP A 220 6.69 -18.24 17.39
N ALA A 221 7.80 -17.86 16.78
CA ALA A 221 9.04 -18.61 16.78
C ALA A 221 9.84 -18.53 18.11
N GLY A 222 9.38 -17.77 19.08
CA GLY A 222 10.09 -17.58 20.34
C GLY A 222 11.38 -16.74 20.23
N VAL A 223 11.51 -15.93 19.18
CA VAL A 223 12.63 -14.98 19.07
C VAL A 223 12.47 -13.88 20.13
N PRO A 224 13.47 -13.66 21.02
CA PRO A 224 13.35 -12.68 22.10
C PRO A 224 13.53 -11.24 21.59
N ILE A 225 12.56 -10.76 20.80
CA ILE A 225 12.57 -9.37 20.34
C ILE A 225 12.38 -8.42 21.53
N LYS A 226 13.01 -7.24 21.46
CA LYS A 226 12.98 -6.27 22.57
C LYS A 226 11.60 -5.72 22.85
N ALA A 227 10.75 -5.60 21.83
CA ALA A 227 9.35 -5.19 21.92
C ALA A 227 8.62 -5.52 20.61
N PRO A 228 7.28 -5.69 20.64
CA PRO A 228 6.47 -5.80 19.43
C PRO A 228 6.51 -4.50 18.63
N VAL A 229 6.59 -4.61 17.31
CA VAL A 229 6.53 -3.47 16.39
C VAL A 229 5.23 -3.56 15.58
N ALA A 230 4.48 -2.48 15.52
CA ALA A 230 3.34 -2.31 14.63
C ALA A 230 3.62 -1.18 13.64
N GLY A 231 2.95 -1.23 12.48
CA GLY A 231 3.10 -0.21 11.46
C GLY A 231 1.77 0.17 10.81
N VAL A 232 1.66 1.44 10.41
CA VAL A 232 0.51 1.99 9.71
C VAL A 232 0.96 2.96 8.63
N ALA A 233 0.17 3.09 7.56
CA ALA A 233 0.36 4.15 6.57
C ALA A 233 -0.69 5.22 6.77
N MET A 234 -0.20 6.44 6.89
CA MET A 234 -0.99 7.67 6.92
C MET A 234 -0.96 8.32 5.54
N GLY A 235 -1.92 9.16 5.25
CA GLY A 235 -1.96 9.92 4.01
C GLY A 235 -2.30 11.38 4.23
N LEU A 236 -1.95 12.21 3.26
CA LEU A 236 -2.35 13.61 3.19
C LEU A 236 -3.06 13.87 1.88
N VAL A 237 -4.22 14.50 1.96
CA VAL A 237 -4.95 15.02 0.80
C VAL A 237 -5.16 16.52 0.99
N LYS A 238 -4.70 17.31 0.01
CA LYS A 238 -4.85 18.76 -0.01
C LYS A 238 -5.66 19.21 -1.23
N ASP A 239 -6.69 20.03 -1.02
CA ASP A 239 -7.49 20.64 -2.09
C ASP A 239 -7.68 22.13 -1.79
N GLY A 240 -6.94 22.99 -2.49
CA GLY A 240 -6.87 24.43 -2.19
C GLY A 240 -6.34 24.69 -0.78
N GLU A 241 -7.15 25.36 0.03
CA GLU A 241 -6.84 25.67 1.44
C GLU A 241 -7.20 24.52 2.40
N TYR A 242 -7.93 23.52 1.93
CA TYR A 242 -8.34 22.38 2.73
C TYR A 242 -7.28 21.29 2.71
N PHE A 243 -6.97 20.72 3.86
CA PHE A 243 -6.13 19.54 3.98
C PHE A 243 -6.73 18.54 4.95
N THR A 244 -6.44 17.26 4.72
CA THR A 244 -6.96 16.17 5.54
C THR A 244 -5.89 15.11 5.69
N ILE A 245 -5.66 14.71 6.94
CA ILE A 245 -4.78 13.59 7.29
C ILE A 245 -5.67 12.37 7.44
N LEU A 246 -5.23 11.25 6.86
CA LEU A 246 -5.92 9.98 6.89
C LEU A 246 -5.07 8.94 7.61
N THR A 247 -5.68 8.18 8.51
CA THR A 247 -5.06 7.02 9.14
C THR A 247 -5.42 5.76 8.38
N ASP A 248 -4.46 4.85 8.21
CA ASP A 248 -4.63 3.58 7.51
C ASP A 248 -5.24 3.74 6.11
N ILE A 249 -4.48 4.35 5.21
CA ILE A 249 -4.92 4.62 3.85
C ILE A 249 -5.10 3.35 3.04
N GLN A 250 -6.16 3.34 2.23
CA GLN A 250 -6.39 2.32 1.21
C GLN A 250 -5.78 2.70 -0.15
N GLY A 251 -5.74 1.75 -1.10
CA GLY A 251 -5.07 1.94 -2.38
C GLY A 251 -5.58 3.14 -3.20
N LEU A 252 -6.87 3.47 -3.13
CA LEU A 252 -7.44 4.62 -3.83
C LEU A 252 -6.95 5.95 -3.21
N GLU A 253 -6.84 6.01 -1.88
CA GLU A 253 -6.36 7.18 -1.14
C GLU A 253 -4.86 7.39 -1.35
N ASP A 254 -4.06 6.30 -1.39
CA ASP A 254 -2.65 6.29 -1.77
C ASP A 254 -2.45 6.86 -3.19
N ALA A 255 -3.17 6.30 -4.18
CA ALA A 255 -3.02 6.67 -5.59
C ALA A 255 -3.42 8.13 -5.90
N LEU A 256 -4.37 8.70 -5.16
CA LEU A 256 -4.94 10.03 -5.42
C LEU A 256 -4.52 11.09 -4.38
N GLY A 257 -3.83 10.69 -3.31
CA GLY A 257 -3.30 11.57 -2.28
C GLY A 257 -2.12 12.42 -2.74
N ASP A 258 -1.60 13.24 -1.83
CA ASP A 258 -0.44 14.12 -2.07
C ASP A 258 0.81 13.63 -1.36
N MET A 259 0.66 12.86 -0.29
CA MET A 259 1.77 12.30 0.49
C MET A 259 1.34 11.02 1.19
N ASP A 260 2.23 10.04 1.22
CA ASP A 260 2.18 8.88 2.09
C ASP A 260 3.19 9.03 3.21
N PHE A 261 2.76 8.72 4.41
CA PHE A 261 3.59 8.71 5.60
C PHE A 261 3.49 7.34 6.26
N LYS A 262 4.53 6.51 6.10
CA LYS A 262 4.59 5.18 6.70
C LYS A 262 5.37 5.24 8.00
N VAL A 263 4.76 4.78 9.06
CA VAL A 263 5.34 4.81 10.40
C VAL A 263 5.24 3.44 11.04
N ALA A 264 6.31 3.02 11.69
CA ALA A 264 6.31 1.82 12.52
C ALA A 264 7.03 2.09 13.84
N GLY A 265 6.66 1.37 14.88
CA GLY A 265 7.25 1.55 16.19
C GLY A 265 6.69 0.61 17.24
N THR A 266 7.19 0.80 18.45
CA THR A 266 6.78 0.13 19.68
C THR A 266 5.99 1.11 20.56
N ASP A 267 5.54 0.66 21.71
CA ASP A 267 4.96 1.50 22.75
C ASP A 267 5.91 2.57 23.31
N LYS A 268 7.23 2.40 23.09
CA LYS A 268 8.28 3.31 23.61
C LYS A 268 8.79 4.32 22.58
N GLY A 269 8.60 4.06 21.30
CA GLY A 269 9.10 4.96 20.25
C GLY A 269 9.04 4.38 18.86
N LEU A 270 9.32 5.24 17.88
CA LEU A 270 9.28 4.90 16.47
C LEU A 270 10.58 4.20 16.04
N SER A 271 10.45 3.13 15.27
CA SER A 271 11.56 2.40 14.64
C SER A 271 11.73 2.75 13.16
N LEU A 272 10.66 3.22 12.51
CA LEU A 272 10.67 3.61 11.10
C LEU A 272 9.79 4.83 10.88
N ILE A 273 10.31 5.78 10.07
CA ILE A 273 9.54 6.85 9.43
C ILE A 273 9.95 6.87 7.97
N HIS A 274 8.97 6.73 7.08
CA HIS A 274 9.17 6.84 5.64
C HIS A 274 8.11 7.74 5.03
N ILE A 275 8.55 8.82 4.37
CA ILE A 275 7.68 9.78 3.69
C ILE A 275 7.90 9.61 2.20
N SER A 276 6.82 9.41 1.45
CA SER A 276 6.84 9.40 -0.01
C SER A 276 5.81 10.37 -0.55
N GLU A 277 6.23 11.15 -1.55
CA GLU A 277 5.36 12.02 -2.31
C GLU A 277 5.09 11.39 -3.68
N PRO A 278 3.89 11.57 -4.25
CA PRO A 278 3.62 11.10 -5.60
C PRO A 278 4.63 11.73 -6.56
N THR A 279 5.38 10.90 -7.25
CA THR A 279 6.30 11.39 -8.29
C THR A 279 5.47 12.05 -9.37
N ARG A 280 5.51 13.35 -9.46
CA ARG A 280 4.94 14.08 -10.59
C ARG A 280 5.69 13.61 -11.84
N ARG A 281 5.05 12.85 -12.70
CA ARG A 281 5.55 12.63 -14.05
C ARG A 281 5.59 13.99 -14.74
N ARG A 282 6.78 14.50 -14.91
CA ARG A 282 7.04 15.67 -15.75
C ARG A 282 6.84 15.32 -17.21
#